data_6fbf0a42acbba9dcfcc7ada95234d349
#
_entry.id   6fbf0a42acbba9dcfcc7ada95234d349
#
_cell.length_a   1.000
_cell.length_b   1.000
_cell.length_c   1.000
_cell.angle_alpha   90.00
_cell.angle_beta   90.00
_cell.angle_gamma   90.00
#
_symmetry.space_group_name_H-M   'P 1'
#
loop_
_entity.id
_entity.type
_entity.pdbx_description
1 polymer ?
#
loop_
_entity_poly.entity_id
_entity_poly.type
_entity_poly.pdbx_seq_one_letter_code
_entity_poly.pdbx_strand_id
1 'polypeptide(L)'
;MKKWGAALGLTAVLLLAGCGRAVLPYAREMGDMALLRTMGVDLEGQTEQVRVTVSTGKRAAGLQGESQPSLVLSALGNSISGACLSLQALSDSYVFFGYVDQLLLGEQAALAGIEPVLDYFSRDVELGLGAQIWLIRGETAQTAVQAGGEKGVEIRLSTLQTDSELGTAGITRTAGDVFSSLLEQGCAYLPALQIVNPAEMGGEAVLLEAGYGVLQDGVLVGYLEGESARGLELLTGQVGKDIIE
;
A
#
# COMPACT_ATOMS: atom_id res chain seq x y z
N MET A 1 20.92 56.00 29.10
CA MET A 1 21.52 54.67 28.89
C MET A 1 20.70 53.54 29.54
N LYS A 2 20.15 53.64 30.75
CA LYS A 2 19.36 52.56 31.39
C LYS A 2 18.06 52.14 30.65
N LYS A 3 17.38 53.08 29.96
CA LYS A 3 16.13 52.79 29.22
C LYS A 3 16.35 51.98 27.94
N TRP A 4 17.51 52.15 27.31
CA TRP A 4 17.87 51.39 26.09
C TRP A 4 18.24 49.93 26.40
N GLY A 5 18.89 49.68 27.54
CA GLY A 5 19.19 48.34 28.01
C GLY A 5 17.91 47.55 28.37
N ALA A 6 16.92 48.19 28.96
CA ALA A 6 15.63 47.57 29.25
C ALA A 6 14.83 47.21 27.96
N ALA A 7 14.86 48.09 26.94
CA ALA A 7 14.22 47.85 25.67
C ALA A 7 14.88 46.68 24.92
N LEU A 8 16.22 46.61 24.91
CA LEU A 8 16.96 45.53 24.29
C LEU A 8 16.71 44.17 24.96
N GLY A 9 16.63 44.18 26.32
CA GLY A 9 16.30 42.99 27.10
C GLY A 9 14.87 42.48 26.84
N LEU A 10 13.90 43.40 26.71
CA LEU A 10 12.52 43.03 26.40
C LEU A 10 12.38 42.45 24.99
N THR A 11 13.10 43.02 24.01
CA THR A 11 13.11 42.49 22.63
C THR A 11 13.77 41.12 22.57
N ALA A 12 14.85 40.88 23.30
CA ALA A 12 15.49 39.56 23.37
C ALA A 12 14.58 38.50 24.01
N VAL A 13 13.84 38.84 25.06
CA VAL A 13 12.86 37.94 25.70
C VAL A 13 11.70 37.63 24.76
N LEU A 14 11.21 38.62 23.99
CA LEU A 14 10.16 38.41 23.00
C LEU A 14 10.62 37.54 21.82
N LEU A 15 11.88 37.67 21.38
CA LEU A 15 12.46 36.81 20.32
C LEU A 15 12.71 35.37 20.81
N LEU A 16 13.06 35.18 22.08
CA LEU A 16 13.25 33.84 22.68
C LEU A 16 11.92 33.14 23.01
N ALA A 17 10.86 33.90 23.30
CA ALA A 17 9.53 33.33 23.54
C ALA A 17 8.84 32.80 22.24
N GLY A 18 9.35 33.14 21.05
CA GLY A 18 8.82 32.69 19.74
C GLY A 18 9.12 31.25 19.37
N CYS A 19 9.96 30.54 20.13
CA CYS A 19 10.26 29.10 19.89
C CYS A 19 9.34 28.15 20.69
N GLY A 20 8.18 28.58 21.11
CA GLY A 20 7.16 27.71 21.68
C GLY A 20 6.41 26.96 20.59
N ARG A 21 6.09 25.68 20.86
CA ARG A 21 5.34 24.73 20.01
C ARG A 21 4.40 25.45 19.04
N ALA A 22 4.52 25.09 17.76
CA ALA A 22 3.71 25.67 16.68
C ALA A 22 2.23 25.75 17.09
N VAL A 23 1.72 26.98 17.19
CA VAL A 23 0.33 27.31 17.57
C VAL A 23 -0.61 27.08 16.36
N LEU A 24 -0.26 26.17 15.47
CA LEU A 24 -1.15 25.77 14.40
C LEU A 24 -2.02 24.63 14.91
N PRO A 25 -3.36 24.81 14.98
CA PRO A 25 -4.27 23.86 15.64
C PRO A 25 -4.31 22.48 15.02
N TYR A 26 -3.63 22.25 13.91
CA TYR A 26 -3.56 20.97 13.21
C TYR A 26 -2.12 20.55 12.86
N ALA A 27 -1.10 21.24 13.36
CA ALA A 27 0.29 20.82 13.16
C ALA A 27 0.57 19.56 13.99
N ARG A 28 0.81 18.44 13.29
CA ARG A 28 1.24 17.17 13.90
C ARG A 28 2.72 16.98 13.60
N GLU A 29 3.45 16.49 14.58
CA GLU A 29 4.84 16.08 14.35
C GLU A 29 4.85 14.76 13.58
N MET A 30 5.81 14.56 12.68
CA MET A 30 5.91 13.29 11.92
C MET A 30 6.08 12.07 12.84
N GLY A 31 6.59 12.27 14.07
CA GLY A 31 6.70 11.22 15.08
C GLY A 31 5.35 10.72 15.62
N ASP A 32 4.30 11.56 15.51
CA ASP A 32 2.94 11.22 15.98
C ASP A 32 2.07 10.61 14.89
N MET A 33 2.65 10.30 13.73
CA MET A 33 1.94 9.78 12.56
C MET A 33 2.38 8.36 12.22
N ALA A 34 1.42 7.49 11.97
CA ALA A 34 1.65 6.20 11.35
C ALA A 34 1.54 6.36 9.82
N LEU A 35 2.69 6.47 9.16
CA LEU A 35 2.76 6.62 7.69
C LEU A 35 2.57 5.25 7.03
N LEU A 36 1.42 5.04 6.45
CA LEU A 36 1.10 3.77 5.80
C LEU A 36 1.79 3.64 4.45
N ARG A 37 2.34 2.46 4.16
CA ARG A 37 2.97 2.12 2.89
C ARG A 37 2.13 1.13 2.08
N THR A 38 1.47 0.21 2.77
CA THR A 38 0.67 -0.84 2.13
C THR A 38 -0.76 -0.79 2.65
N MET A 39 -1.70 -0.97 1.73
CA MET A 39 -3.13 -1.13 2.03
C MET A 39 -3.63 -2.41 1.37
N GLY A 40 -4.15 -3.33 2.16
CA GLY A 40 -4.84 -4.54 1.71
C GLY A 40 -6.35 -4.37 1.84
N VAL A 41 -7.08 -4.83 0.84
CA VAL A 41 -8.55 -4.81 0.83
C VAL A 41 -9.08 -6.22 0.58
N ASP A 42 -9.91 -6.68 1.49
CA ASP A 42 -10.59 -7.98 1.45
C ASP A 42 -12.10 -7.81 1.58
N LEU A 43 -12.85 -8.74 1.04
CA LEU A 43 -14.29 -8.89 1.28
C LEU A 43 -14.52 -10.10 2.18
N GLU A 44 -15.23 -9.90 3.29
CA GLU A 44 -15.64 -10.98 4.19
C GLU A 44 -16.85 -11.71 3.63
N GLY A 45 -16.64 -12.95 3.18
CA GLY A 45 -17.59 -13.71 2.35
C GLY A 45 -18.97 -14.01 2.96
N GLN A 46 -19.18 -13.80 4.26
CA GLN A 46 -20.48 -14.03 4.91
C GLN A 46 -21.24 -12.77 5.30
N THR A 47 -20.57 -11.63 5.40
CA THR A 47 -21.15 -10.40 5.96
C THR A 47 -21.14 -9.25 4.98
N GLU A 48 -20.61 -9.43 3.76
CA GLU A 48 -20.38 -8.35 2.78
C GLU A 48 -19.59 -7.16 3.36
N GLN A 49 -18.91 -7.37 4.46
CA GLN A 49 -18.08 -6.35 5.08
C GLN A 49 -16.73 -6.29 4.39
N VAL A 50 -16.21 -5.08 4.30
CA VAL A 50 -14.87 -4.82 3.78
C VAL A 50 -13.88 -4.85 4.95
N ARG A 51 -12.83 -5.63 4.81
CA ARG A 51 -11.67 -5.58 5.69
C ARG A 51 -10.58 -4.75 5.04
N VAL A 52 -10.09 -3.76 5.75
CA VAL A 52 -8.89 -3.02 5.35
C VAL A 52 -7.77 -3.36 6.33
N THR A 53 -6.65 -3.82 5.77
CA THR A 53 -5.42 -4.11 6.53
C THR A 53 -4.31 -3.22 6.01
N VAL A 54 -3.62 -2.52 6.91
CA VAL A 54 -2.59 -1.56 6.55
C VAL A 54 -1.27 -1.87 7.24
N SER A 55 -0.17 -1.46 6.60
CA SER A 55 1.18 -1.61 7.14
C SER A 55 1.97 -0.32 6.94
N THR A 56 2.73 0.08 7.98
CA THR A 56 3.65 1.21 7.88
C THR A 56 4.98 0.85 7.23
N GLY A 57 5.24 -0.44 7.06
CA GLY A 57 6.59 -0.89 6.79
C GLY A 57 7.56 -0.66 7.96
N LYS A 58 8.81 -1.02 7.75
CA LYS A 58 9.87 -0.80 8.75
C LYS A 58 10.07 0.70 8.95
N ARG A 59 9.84 1.19 10.16
CA ARG A 59 9.96 2.61 10.49
C ARG A 59 11.40 2.96 10.85
N ALA A 60 11.97 3.97 10.18
CA ALA A 60 13.23 4.55 10.61
C ALA A 60 13.00 5.31 11.93
N ALA A 61 13.64 4.90 12.99
CA ALA A 61 13.78 5.75 14.16
C ALA A 61 14.75 6.86 13.80
N GLY A 62 14.42 8.13 14.09
CA GLY A 62 15.20 9.31 13.71
C GLY A 62 16.73 9.17 13.76
N LEU A 63 17.50 10.22 13.62
CA LEU A 63 18.96 10.21 13.40
C LEU A 63 19.81 9.39 14.40
N GLN A 64 19.26 8.88 15.50
CA GLN A 64 19.97 8.14 16.54
C GLN A 64 19.20 6.94 17.12
N GLY A 65 18.07 6.53 16.55
CA GLY A 65 17.22 5.48 17.10
C GLY A 65 17.34 4.15 16.33
N GLU A 66 17.03 3.04 16.99
CA GLU A 66 16.85 1.75 16.35
C GLU A 66 15.59 1.77 15.46
N SER A 67 15.65 1.10 14.30
CA SER A 67 14.48 0.96 13.43
C SER A 67 13.37 0.20 14.17
N GLN A 68 12.16 0.73 14.13
CA GLN A 68 11.00 0.07 14.72
C GLN A 68 10.38 -0.93 13.72
N PRO A 69 9.81 -2.05 14.21
CA PRO A 69 9.13 -3.02 13.36
C PRO A 69 7.93 -2.38 12.66
N SER A 70 7.50 -3.00 11.56
CA SER A 70 6.29 -2.61 10.87
C SER A 70 5.08 -2.71 11.79
N LEU A 71 4.26 -1.65 11.82
CA LEU A 71 2.96 -1.68 12.45
C LEU A 71 1.95 -2.20 11.44
N VAL A 72 1.21 -3.25 11.79
CA VAL A 72 0.09 -3.77 11.01
C VAL A 72 -1.19 -3.55 11.78
N LEU A 73 -2.16 -2.90 11.15
CA LEU A 73 -3.51 -2.69 11.69
C LEU A 73 -4.53 -3.27 10.73
N SER A 74 -5.63 -3.81 11.25
CA SER A 74 -6.72 -4.34 10.44
C SER A 74 -8.06 -3.97 11.08
N ALA A 75 -9.02 -3.55 10.27
CA ALA A 75 -10.36 -3.21 10.71
C ALA A 75 -11.41 -3.62 9.68
N LEU A 76 -12.63 -3.85 10.17
CA LEU A 76 -13.82 -4.11 9.38
C LEU A 76 -14.69 -2.86 9.27
N GLY A 77 -15.38 -2.74 8.16
CA GLY A 77 -16.38 -1.71 7.93
C GLY A 77 -17.40 -2.15 6.88
N ASN A 78 -18.54 -1.46 6.82
CA ASN A 78 -19.53 -1.67 5.77
C ASN A 78 -19.10 -1.02 4.44
N SER A 79 -17.99 -0.32 4.45
CA SER A 79 -17.33 0.31 3.30
C SER A 79 -15.85 0.48 3.61
N ILE A 80 -15.03 0.73 2.58
CA ILE A 80 -13.60 1.02 2.73
C ILE A 80 -13.40 2.24 3.66
N SER A 81 -14.16 3.30 3.45
CA SER A 81 -14.12 4.49 4.31
C SER A 81 -14.44 4.18 5.78
N GLY A 82 -15.48 3.35 6.02
CA GLY A 82 -15.83 2.91 7.37
C GLY A 82 -14.73 2.09 8.03
N ALA A 83 -14.08 1.19 7.28
CA ALA A 83 -12.94 0.42 7.78
C ALA A 83 -11.73 1.33 8.09
N CYS A 84 -11.43 2.31 7.22
CA CYS A 84 -10.36 3.29 7.46
C CYS A 84 -10.60 4.13 8.71
N LEU A 85 -11.84 4.56 8.95
CA LEU A 85 -12.19 5.25 10.20
C LEU A 85 -12.02 4.36 11.43
N SER A 86 -12.35 3.07 11.31
CA SER A 86 -12.14 2.09 12.38
C SER A 86 -10.65 1.89 12.67
N LEU A 87 -9.78 1.89 11.64
CA LEU A 87 -8.32 1.84 11.81
C LEU A 87 -7.80 3.02 12.63
N GLN A 88 -8.32 4.22 12.39
CA GLN A 88 -7.93 5.41 13.17
C GLN A 88 -8.30 5.26 14.64
N ALA A 89 -9.43 4.61 14.96
CA ALA A 89 -9.85 4.36 16.34
C ALA A 89 -8.99 3.31 17.06
N LEU A 90 -8.32 2.44 16.32
CA LEU A 90 -7.43 1.39 16.85
C LEU A 90 -5.98 1.87 17.04
N SER A 91 -5.62 3.03 16.50
CA SER A 91 -4.26 3.54 16.52
C SER A 91 -4.08 4.66 17.54
N ASP A 92 -3.01 4.59 18.34
CA ASP A 92 -2.58 5.69 19.22
C ASP A 92 -2.00 6.87 18.43
N SER A 93 -1.54 6.61 17.19
CA SER A 93 -0.99 7.61 16.28
C SER A 93 -2.02 7.98 15.21
N TYR A 94 -1.85 9.17 14.61
CA TYR A 94 -2.64 9.51 13.43
C TYR A 94 -2.26 8.62 12.26
N VAL A 95 -3.23 7.88 11.74
CA VAL A 95 -3.06 7.01 10.57
C VAL A 95 -3.12 7.87 9.32
N PHE A 96 -2.01 7.94 8.58
CA PHE A 96 -1.89 8.78 7.38
C PHE A 96 -1.73 7.89 6.14
N PHE A 97 -2.66 8.01 5.22
CA PHE A 97 -2.75 7.19 4.01
C PHE A 97 -1.95 7.75 2.82
N GLY A 98 -1.49 9.00 2.89
CA GLY A 98 -0.84 9.68 1.76
C GLY A 98 0.50 9.10 1.30
N TYR A 99 1.02 8.08 1.97
CA TYR A 99 2.22 7.34 1.57
C TYR A 99 1.93 5.91 1.09
N VAL A 100 0.65 5.55 0.95
CA VAL A 100 0.27 4.24 0.41
C VAL A 100 0.70 4.15 -1.05
N ASP A 101 1.71 3.34 -1.32
CA ASP A 101 2.27 3.07 -2.65
C ASP A 101 2.02 1.61 -3.11
N GLN A 102 1.47 0.77 -2.23
CA GLN A 102 1.16 -0.64 -2.50
C GLN A 102 -0.29 -0.94 -2.12
N LEU A 103 -1.10 -1.35 -3.10
CA LEU A 103 -2.48 -1.80 -2.93
C LEU A 103 -2.56 -3.30 -3.19
N LEU A 104 -3.00 -4.06 -2.20
CA LEU A 104 -3.22 -5.51 -2.28
C LEU A 104 -4.71 -5.80 -2.31
N LEU A 105 -5.14 -6.62 -3.24
CA LEU A 105 -6.53 -7.09 -3.33
C LEU A 105 -6.58 -8.58 -3.00
N GLY A 106 -7.38 -8.97 -2.02
CA GLY A 106 -7.69 -10.37 -1.79
C GLY A 106 -8.55 -10.94 -2.92
N GLU A 107 -8.42 -12.23 -3.19
CA GLU A 107 -9.10 -12.87 -4.31
C GLU A 107 -10.62 -12.70 -4.24
N GLN A 108 -11.23 -12.82 -3.04
CA GLN A 108 -12.67 -12.67 -2.86
C GLN A 108 -13.16 -11.25 -3.19
N ALA A 109 -12.37 -10.23 -2.86
CA ALA A 109 -12.67 -8.86 -3.24
C ALA A 109 -12.61 -8.67 -4.77
N ALA A 110 -11.64 -9.29 -5.44
CA ALA A 110 -11.52 -9.24 -6.89
C ALA A 110 -12.64 -10.02 -7.61
N LEU A 111 -13.09 -11.15 -7.06
CA LEU A 111 -14.24 -11.92 -7.57
C LEU A 111 -15.56 -11.18 -7.40
N ALA A 112 -15.70 -10.36 -6.37
CA ALA A 112 -16.89 -9.53 -6.14
C ALA A 112 -16.88 -8.23 -6.98
N GLY A 113 -15.71 -7.80 -7.46
CA GLY A 113 -15.53 -6.59 -8.24
C GLY A 113 -14.68 -5.54 -7.55
N ILE A 114 -13.69 -4.99 -8.26
CA ILE A 114 -12.71 -4.04 -7.73
C ILE A 114 -13.10 -2.56 -7.93
N GLU A 115 -14.19 -2.29 -8.64
CA GLU A 115 -14.63 -0.92 -8.91
C GLU A 115 -14.79 -0.06 -7.64
N PRO A 116 -15.39 -0.57 -6.52
CA PRO A 116 -15.49 0.23 -5.30
C PRO A 116 -14.14 0.61 -4.70
N VAL A 117 -13.12 -0.23 -4.89
CA VAL A 117 -11.75 0.04 -4.41
C VAL A 117 -11.11 1.13 -5.25
N LEU A 118 -11.19 1.02 -6.58
CA LEU A 118 -10.64 2.01 -7.51
C LEU A 118 -11.36 3.36 -7.39
N ASP A 119 -12.69 3.34 -7.24
CA ASP A 119 -13.48 4.55 -6.99
C ASP A 119 -13.05 5.25 -5.69
N TYR A 120 -12.84 4.49 -4.61
CA TYR A 120 -12.35 5.03 -3.36
C TYR A 120 -10.96 5.68 -3.52
N PHE A 121 -10.02 5.00 -4.16
CA PHE A 121 -8.67 5.54 -4.42
C PHE A 121 -8.68 6.79 -5.30
N SER A 122 -9.63 6.88 -6.23
CA SER A 122 -9.77 8.04 -7.12
C SER A 122 -10.33 9.29 -6.45
N ARG A 123 -11.09 9.13 -5.37
CA ARG A 123 -11.81 10.23 -4.69
C ARG A 123 -11.19 10.65 -3.37
N ASP A 124 -10.43 9.78 -2.73
CA ASP A 124 -9.76 10.10 -1.47
C ASP A 124 -8.64 11.10 -1.70
N VAL A 125 -8.53 12.09 -0.82
CA VAL A 125 -7.56 13.19 -0.97
C VAL A 125 -6.14 12.79 -0.57
N GLU A 126 -5.98 11.74 0.21
CA GLU A 126 -4.68 11.24 0.66
C GLU A 126 -4.17 10.12 -0.25
N LEU A 127 -5.05 9.26 -0.76
CA LEU A 127 -4.70 8.14 -1.63
C LEU A 127 -4.45 8.60 -3.07
N GLY A 128 -3.68 7.81 -3.81
CA GLY A 128 -3.36 8.12 -5.20
C GLY A 128 -3.46 6.90 -6.11
N LEU A 129 -3.97 7.11 -7.32
CA LEU A 129 -4.02 6.07 -8.37
C LEU A 129 -2.64 5.63 -8.86
N GLY A 130 -1.55 6.27 -8.40
CA GLY A 130 -0.18 5.83 -8.65
C GLY A 130 0.29 4.64 -7.81
N ALA A 131 -0.51 4.18 -6.84
CA ALA A 131 -0.19 3.00 -6.05
C ALA A 131 -0.10 1.76 -6.95
N GLN A 132 0.93 0.92 -6.74
CA GLN A 132 1.05 -0.38 -7.40
C GLN A 132 -0.06 -1.30 -6.89
N ILE A 133 -0.71 -2.02 -7.81
CA ILE A 133 -1.84 -2.89 -7.48
C ILE A 133 -1.47 -4.36 -7.71
N TRP A 134 -1.81 -5.20 -6.73
CA TRP A 134 -1.49 -6.63 -6.70
C TRP A 134 -2.71 -7.45 -6.33
N LEU A 135 -2.92 -8.57 -7.01
CA LEU A 135 -3.93 -9.55 -6.65
C LEU A 135 -3.30 -10.67 -5.82
N ILE A 136 -3.88 -10.99 -4.67
CA ILE A 136 -3.44 -12.11 -3.85
C ILE A 136 -4.27 -13.33 -4.20
N ARG A 137 -3.64 -14.29 -4.85
CA ARG A 137 -4.30 -15.49 -5.37
C ARG A 137 -4.52 -16.52 -4.26
N GLY A 138 -5.74 -17.01 -4.14
CA GLY A 138 -6.11 -18.08 -3.20
C GLY A 138 -6.14 -17.66 -1.73
N GLU A 139 -5.79 -16.41 -1.41
CA GLU A 139 -5.63 -15.93 -0.06
C GLU A 139 -6.18 -14.50 0.11
N THR A 140 -6.16 -14.01 1.35
CA THR A 140 -6.55 -12.64 1.69
C THR A 140 -5.37 -11.68 1.57
N ALA A 141 -5.67 -10.41 1.26
CA ALA A 141 -4.69 -9.34 1.35
C ALA A 141 -4.16 -9.18 2.79
N GLN A 142 -5.00 -9.43 3.80
CA GLN A 142 -4.59 -9.46 5.20
C GLN A 142 -3.43 -10.45 5.43
N THR A 143 -3.58 -11.69 4.95
CA THR A 143 -2.52 -12.71 5.08
C THR A 143 -1.23 -12.27 4.40
N ALA A 144 -1.35 -11.66 3.22
CA ALA A 144 -0.19 -11.14 2.48
C ALA A 144 0.53 -9.99 3.22
N VAL A 145 -0.22 -9.04 3.78
CA VAL A 145 0.37 -7.95 4.59
C VAL A 145 1.09 -8.51 5.83
N GLN A 146 0.47 -9.48 6.50
CA GLN A 146 1.04 -10.12 7.69
C GLN A 146 2.30 -10.95 7.36
N ALA A 147 2.38 -11.52 6.17
CA ALA A 147 3.54 -12.28 5.70
C ALA A 147 4.83 -11.42 5.65
N GLY A 148 4.72 -10.08 5.57
CA GLY A 148 5.86 -9.18 5.65
C GLY A 148 6.56 -9.15 7.01
N GLY A 149 5.91 -9.62 8.08
CA GLY A 149 6.46 -9.64 9.43
C GLY A 149 6.95 -8.28 9.91
N GLU A 150 8.04 -8.29 10.69
CA GLU A 150 8.64 -7.06 11.25
C GLU A 150 9.22 -6.11 10.20
N LYS A 151 9.59 -6.62 9.03
CA LYS A 151 10.19 -5.82 7.94
C LYS A 151 9.14 -5.06 7.16
N GLY A 152 7.91 -5.59 7.11
CA GLY A 152 6.82 -5.12 6.25
C GLY A 152 6.85 -5.75 4.85
N VAL A 153 5.69 -5.94 4.27
CA VAL A 153 5.51 -6.58 2.96
C VAL A 153 6.00 -5.68 1.81
N GLU A 154 6.00 -4.37 2.00
CA GLU A 154 6.37 -3.38 0.97
C GLU A 154 7.81 -3.54 0.47
N ILE A 155 8.73 -4.10 1.29
CA ILE A 155 10.11 -4.38 0.84
C ILE A 155 10.08 -5.39 -0.29
N ARG A 156 9.30 -6.47 -0.14
CA ARG A 156 9.18 -7.50 -1.19
C ARG A 156 8.47 -6.95 -2.43
N LEU A 157 7.39 -6.20 -2.24
CA LEU A 157 6.63 -5.60 -3.34
C LEU A 157 7.47 -4.58 -4.12
N SER A 158 8.22 -3.73 -3.44
CA SER A 158 9.14 -2.79 -4.08
C SER A 158 10.28 -3.49 -4.82
N THR A 159 10.74 -4.66 -4.33
CA THR A 159 11.72 -5.47 -5.06
C THR A 159 11.12 -6.00 -6.35
N LEU A 160 9.90 -6.58 -6.31
CA LEU A 160 9.21 -7.07 -7.51
C LEU A 160 8.97 -5.94 -8.53
N GLN A 161 8.61 -4.74 -8.06
CA GLN A 161 8.47 -3.57 -8.92
C GLN A 161 9.80 -3.21 -9.60
N THR A 162 10.89 -3.14 -8.84
CA THR A 162 12.23 -2.83 -9.38
C THR A 162 12.67 -3.92 -10.37
N ASP A 163 12.44 -5.18 -10.05
CA ASP A 163 12.76 -6.30 -10.93
C ASP A 163 11.95 -6.24 -12.24
N SER A 164 10.67 -5.84 -12.17
CA SER A 164 9.84 -5.58 -13.35
C SER A 164 10.40 -4.45 -14.20
N GLU A 165 10.79 -3.32 -13.61
CA GLU A 165 11.42 -2.19 -14.32
C GLU A 165 12.75 -2.59 -14.99
N LEU A 166 13.47 -3.50 -14.39
CA LEU A 166 14.71 -4.08 -14.95
C LEU A 166 14.44 -5.19 -15.97
N GLY A 167 13.19 -5.60 -16.13
CA GLY A 167 12.77 -6.68 -17.01
C GLY A 167 13.22 -8.07 -16.55
N THR A 168 13.31 -8.29 -15.26
CA THR A 168 13.66 -9.57 -14.63
C THR A 168 12.49 -10.20 -13.85
N ALA A 169 11.35 -9.52 -13.81
CA ALA A 169 10.10 -9.99 -13.24
C ALA A 169 8.92 -9.63 -14.15
N GLY A 170 7.73 -10.09 -13.82
CA GLY A 170 6.50 -9.82 -14.57
C GLY A 170 6.10 -8.33 -14.56
N ILE A 171 5.10 -8.00 -15.35
CA ILE A 171 4.61 -6.62 -15.52
C ILE A 171 3.94 -6.15 -14.24
N THR A 172 4.34 -5.00 -13.72
CA THR A 172 3.62 -4.32 -12.65
C THR A 172 2.66 -3.27 -13.22
N ARG A 173 1.62 -2.95 -12.48
CA ARG A 173 0.62 -1.95 -12.89
C ARG A 173 0.21 -1.09 -11.71
N THR A 174 -0.08 0.16 -11.99
CA THR A 174 -0.70 1.06 -11.02
C THR A 174 -2.22 0.88 -10.98
N ALA A 175 -2.85 1.29 -9.88
CA ALA A 175 -4.31 1.35 -9.79
C ALA A 175 -4.91 2.21 -10.92
N GLY A 176 -4.21 3.28 -11.32
CA GLY A 176 -4.60 4.15 -12.43
C GLY A 176 -4.57 3.47 -13.78
N ASP A 177 -3.54 2.65 -14.06
CA ASP A 177 -3.45 1.88 -15.31
C ASP A 177 -4.60 0.88 -15.44
N VAL A 178 -4.91 0.20 -14.34
CA VAL A 178 -6.02 -0.77 -14.28
C VAL A 178 -7.35 -0.05 -14.44
N PHE A 179 -7.55 1.07 -13.73
CA PHE A 179 -8.76 1.86 -13.81
C PHE A 179 -9.01 2.41 -15.23
N SER A 180 -7.97 2.98 -15.86
CA SER A 180 -8.07 3.46 -17.25
C SER A 180 -8.40 2.34 -18.22
N SER A 181 -7.76 1.17 -18.09
CA SER A 181 -8.05 0.01 -18.95
C SER A 181 -9.50 -0.47 -18.81
N LEU A 182 -10.03 -0.51 -17.59
CA LEU A 182 -11.44 -0.89 -17.36
C LEU A 182 -12.40 0.13 -17.97
N LEU A 183 -12.11 1.43 -17.83
CA LEU A 183 -12.97 2.48 -18.41
C LEU A 183 -12.95 2.49 -19.95
N GLU A 184 -11.78 2.25 -20.55
CA GLU A 184 -11.61 2.34 -22.00
C GLU A 184 -12.00 1.05 -22.72
N GLN A 185 -11.74 -0.11 -22.13
CA GLN A 185 -11.82 -1.41 -22.79
C GLN A 185 -12.78 -2.40 -22.12
N GLY A 186 -13.27 -2.09 -20.90
CA GLY A 186 -14.07 -3.00 -20.09
C GLY A 186 -13.26 -4.20 -19.55
N CYS A 187 -11.98 -4.27 -19.84
CA CYS A 187 -11.12 -5.36 -19.37
C CYS A 187 -9.76 -4.82 -18.93
N ALA A 188 -9.14 -5.52 -17.99
CA ALA A 188 -7.81 -5.22 -17.50
C ALA A 188 -7.12 -6.50 -17.02
N TYR A 189 -5.82 -6.42 -16.79
CA TYR A 189 -5.08 -7.43 -16.05
C TYR A 189 -4.29 -6.77 -14.94
N LEU A 190 -3.98 -7.54 -13.90
CA LEU A 190 -3.11 -7.10 -12.82
C LEU A 190 -2.21 -8.24 -12.34
N PRO A 191 -0.99 -7.92 -11.89
CA PRO A 191 -0.05 -8.92 -11.40
C PRO A 191 -0.66 -9.69 -10.23
N ALA A 192 -0.55 -11.01 -10.27
CA ALA A 192 -1.01 -11.90 -9.22
C ALA A 192 0.18 -12.40 -8.41
N LEU A 193 0.01 -12.46 -7.09
CA LEU A 193 0.97 -13.00 -6.14
C LEU A 193 0.35 -14.16 -5.38
N GLN A 194 1.15 -15.14 -5.03
CA GLN A 194 0.78 -16.22 -4.14
C GLN A 194 1.68 -16.25 -2.91
N ILE A 195 1.13 -16.70 -1.80
CA ILE A 195 1.87 -16.88 -0.55
C ILE A 195 2.39 -18.31 -0.51
N VAL A 196 3.71 -18.46 -0.39
CA VAL A 196 4.38 -19.76 -0.29
C VAL A 196 5.14 -19.80 1.03
N ASN A 197 5.01 -20.93 1.73
CA ASN A 197 5.75 -21.21 2.96
C ASN A 197 6.80 -22.29 2.65
N PRO A 198 7.98 -21.92 2.15
CA PRO A 198 9.00 -22.90 1.82
C PRO A 198 9.58 -23.49 3.11
N ALA A 199 9.20 -24.73 3.42
CA ALA A 199 9.71 -25.45 4.59
C ALA A 199 11.26 -25.51 4.61
N GLU A 200 11.88 -25.47 3.43
CA GLU A 200 13.33 -25.48 3.24
C GLU A 200 14.00 -24.13 3.55
N MET A 201 13.26 -23.05 3.62
CA MET A 201 13.76 -21.68 3.87
C MET A 201 13.46 -21.16 5.30
N GLY A 202 13.23 -22.05 6.25
CA GLY A 202 12.96 -21.65 7.64
C GLY A 202 11.50 -21.33 7.94
N GLY A 203 10.59 -21.54 6.98
CA GLY A 203 9.14 -21.43 7.20
C GLY A 203 8.59 -20.00 7.18
N GLU A 204 9.36 -18.98 6.82
CA GLU A 204 8.83 -17.63 6.60
C GLU A 204 8.00 -17.61 5.31
N ALA A 205 6.80 -17.01 5.40
CA ALA A 205 5.93 -16.81 4.24
C ALA A 205 6.58 -15.84 3.26
N VAL A 206 6.57 -16.20 1.96
CA VAL A 206 7.14 -15.37 0.89
C VAL A 206 6.10 -15.16 -0.20
N LEU A 207 5.99 -13.93 -0.69
CA LEU A 207 5.19 -13.58 -1.86
C LEU A 207 5.98 -13.89 -3.13
N LEU A 208 5.41 -14.73 -3.99
CA LEU A 208 5.94 -15.07 -5.30
C LEU A 208 4.95 -14.66 -6.39
N GLU A 209 5.47 -14.33 -7.56
CA GLU A 209 4.66 -14.06 -8.74
C GLU A 209 3.87 -15.32 -9.16
N ALA A 210 2.60 -15.12 -9.52
CA ALA A 210 1.66 -16.16 -9.90
C ALA A 210 0.93 -15.81 -11.22
N GLY A 211 1.64 -15.13 -12.12
CA GLY A 211 1.10 -14.64 -13.39
C GLY A 211 0.19 -13.42 -13.22
N TYR A 212 -0.93 -13.38 -13.93
CA TYR A 212 -1.83 -12.22 -13.99
C TYR A 212 -3.27 -12.64 -13.77
N GLY A 213 -4.00 -11.89 -12.93
CA GLY A 213 -5.45 -11.94 -12.87
C GLY A 213 -6.06 -11.13 -14.01
N VAL A 214 -7.05 -11.69 -14.69
CA VAL A 214 -7.79 -11.04 -15.77
C VAL A 214 -9.12 -10.54 -15.22
N LEU A 215 -9.40 -9.28 -15.46
CA LEU A 215 -10.64 -8.63 -15.07
C LEU A 215 -11.50 -8.35 -16.32
N GLN A 216 -12.78 -8.61 -16.19
CA GLN A 216 -13.81 -8.15 -17.11
C GLN A 216 -14.87 -7.38 -16.33
N ASP A 217 -15.16 -6.15 -16.76
CA ASP A 217 -16.10 -5.25 -16.07
C ASP A 217 -15.79 -5.14 -14.56
N GLY A 218 -14.48 -5.06 -14.23
CA GLY A 218 -13.99 -4.96 -12.85
C GLY A 218 -14.00 -6.25 -12.03
N VAL A 219 -14.50 -7.37 -12.56
CA VAL A 219 -14.62 -8.67 -11.88
C VAL A 219 -13.52 -9.61 -12.34
N LEU A 220 -12.88 -10.30 -11.41
CA LEU A 220 -11.89 -11.35 -11.73
C LEU A 220 -12.58 -12.53 -12.42
N VAL A 221 -12.14 -12.83 -13.65
CA VAL A 221 -12.70 -13.91 -14.48
C VAL A 221 -11.73 -15.07 -14.70
N GLY A 222 -10.45 -14.92 -14.37
CA GLY A 222 -9.47 -15.98 -14.53
C GLY A 222 -8.04 -15.50 -14.36
N TYR A 223 -7.09 -16.40 -14.67
CA TYR A 223 -5.67 -16.15 -14.56
C TYR A 223 -4.93 -16.50 -15.84
N LEU A 224 -3.87 -15.74 -16.13
CA LEU A 224 -2.87 -16.08 -17.14
C LEU A 224 -1.61 -16.55 -16.43
N GLU A 225 -1.14 -17.75 -16.75
CA GLU A 225 0.01 -18.40 -16.13
C GLU A 225 0.95 -18.98 -17.19
N GLY A 226 2.20 -19.21 -16.82
CA GLY A 226 3.19 -19.86 -17.69
C GLY A 226 3.26 -19.21 -19.07
N GLU A 227 3.04 -19.98 -20.13
CA GLU A 227 3.11 -19.50 -21.52
C GLU A 227 2.08 -18.41 -21.84
N SER A 228 0.90 -18.45 -21.22
CA SER A 228 -0.13 -17.42 -21.42
C SER A 228 0.27 -16.09 -20.79
N ALA A 229 0.88 -16.10 -19.60
CA ALA A 229 1.43 -14.91 -18.96
C ALA A 229 2.56 -14.32 -19.82
N ARG A 230 3.47 -15.17 -20.30
CA ARG A 230 4.54 -14.78 -21.22
C ARG A 230 4.01 -14.21 -22.54
N GLY A 231 2.94 -14.77 -23.07
CA GLY A 231 2.24 -14.26 -24.25
C GLY A 231 1.71 -12.83 -24.02
N LEU A 232 1.16 -12.53 -22.85
CA LEU A 232 0.72 -11.18 -22.48
C LEU A 232 1.90 -10.20 -22.45
N GLU A 233 3.01 -10.58 -21.82
CA GLU A 233 4.23 -9.76 -21.73
C GLU A 233 4.79 -9.43 -23.11
N LEU A 234 4.83 -10.42 -24.02
CA LEU A 234 5.24 -10.22 -25.41
C LEU A 234 4.33 -9.25 -26.16
N LEU A 235 3.02 -9.39 -26.01
CA LEU A 235 2.02 -8.56 -26.71
C LEU A 235 2.04 -7.10 -26.21
N THR A 236 2.35 -6.89 -24.93
CA THR A 236 2.45 -5.56 -24.33
C THR A 236 3.81 -4.89 -24.57
N GLY A 237 4.78 -5.63 -25.13
CA GLY A 237 6.13 -5.12 -25.39
C GLY A 237 6.98 -4.92 -24.12
N GLN A 238 6.54 -5.48 -23.00
CA GLN A 238 7.23 -5.39 -21.72
C GLN A 238 8.02 -6.67 -21.39
N VAL A 239 8.56 -7.29 -22.41
CA VAL A 239 9.42 -8.47 -22.24
C VAL A 239 10.77 -8.05 -21.72
N GLY A 240 11.09 -8.52 -20.53
CA GLY A 240 12.41 -8.40 -19.97
C GLY A 240 13.46 -9.29 -20.65
N LYS A 241 14.59 -9.46 -20.00
CA LYS A 241 15.74 -10.30 -20.44
C LYS A 241 15.44 -11.81 -20.41
N ASP A 242 14.25 -12.20 -20.80
CA ASP A 242 13.85 -13.61 -20.77
C ASP A 242 14.47 -14.41 -21.92
N ILE A 243 14.95 -15.60 -21.62
CA ILE A 243 15.47 -16.53 -22.63
C ILE A 243 14.26 -17.21 -23.26
N ILE A 244 14.01 -16.91 -24.53
CA ILE A 244 13.03 -17.66 -25.32
C ILE A 244 13.75 -18.94 -25.76
N GLU A 245 13.41 -20.08 -25.17
CA GLU A 245 13.82 -21.39 -25.64
C GLU A 245 12.94 -21.87 -26.80
#